data_9cfa5b01e992e4b60d320a58b1441104
#
_entry.id   9cfa5b01e992e4b60d320a58b1441104
#
_cell.length_a   1.000
_cell.length_b   1.000
_cell.length_c   1.000
_cell.angle_alpha   90.00
_cell.angle_beta   90.00
_cell.angle_gamma   90.00
#
_symmetry.space_group_name_H-M   'P 1'
#
loop_
_entity.id
_entity.type
_entity.pdbx_description
1 polymer ?
#
loop_
_entity_poly.entity_id
_entity_poly.type
_entity_poly.pdbx_seq_one_letter_code
_entity_poly.pdbx_strand_id
1 'polypeptide(L)'
;YAQEPRVLTLKPFTNDIEETRDAGRTISNEWVLNLRLKSNYYFDYSSQVGRREMGEEGKDSYDLPALPVMDSYVAVRTEINGNGDFVYESDIRSLEESNGVWNIKLISEGIPGPYTFSMKSNNDLPAGLDFALLDIPNKNIIRDVLSESIIIQESLQNGYDITIVAGDEAYVNDMTMNILEAIPAEYSLSQNYPNPFN
;
A
#
# COMPACT_ATOMS: atom_id res chain seq x y z
N TYR A 1 48.75 21.74 -11.68
CA TYR A 1 47.46 22.42 -11.94
C TYR A 1 46.45 21.82 -10.97
N ALA A 2 46.14 22.58 -9.91
CA ALA A 2 45.08 22.20 -8.97
C ALA A 2 43.72 22.56 -9.61
N GLN A 3 42.88 21.57 -9.82
CA GLN A 3 41.47 21.83 -10.20
C GLN A 3 40.73 22.37 -8.98
N GLU A 4 40.06 23.49 -9.16
CA GLU A 4 39.19 24.04 -8.13
C GLU A 4 38.03 23.10 -7.85
N PRO A 5 37.61 22.93 -6.57
CA PRO A 5 36.49 22.08 -6.23
C PRO A 5 35.20 22.65 -6.85
N ARG A 6 34.56 21.87 -7.71
CA ARG A 6 33.23 22.22 -8.24
C ARG A 6 32.21 21.92 -7.18
N VAL A 7 31.58 22.95 -6.64
CA VAL A 7 30.44 22.82 -5.75
C VAL A 7 29.19 22.47 -6.58
N LEU A 8 28.66 21.27 -6.43
CA LEU A 8 27.39 20.91 -7.01
C LEU A 8 26.28 21.51 -6.14
N THR A 9 25.67 22.60 -6.58
CA THR A 9 24.52 23.17 -5.92
C THR A 9 23.25 22.44 -6.41
N LEU A 10 22.75 21.50 -5.62
CA LEU A 10 21.43 20.93 -5.85
C LEU A 10 20.38 21.98 -5.48
N LYS A 11 19.65 22.47 -6.46
CA LYS A 11 18.45 23.28 -6.17
C LYS A 11 17.39 22.33 -5.60
N PRO A 12 16.74 22.69 -4.48
CA PRO A 12 15.58 21.91 -4.05
C PRO A 12 14.56 21.91 -5.19
N PHE A 13 13.95 20.75 -5.42
CA PHE A 13 12.84 20.63 -6.35
C PHE A 13 11.69 21.43 -5.74
N THR A 14 11.54 22.69 -6.12
CA THR A 14 10.32 23.44 -5.84
C THR A 14 9.34 23.00 -6.91
N ASN A 15 8.28 22.29 -6.50
CA ASN A 15 7.09 22.12 -7.32
C ASN A 15 6.37 23.48 -7.40
N ASP A 16 7.01 24.47 -8.00
CA ASP A 16 6.32 25.66 -8.51
C ASP A 16 5.62 25.24 -9.82
N ILE A 17 4.61 24.38 -9.69
CA ILE A 17 3.54 24.33 -10.67
C ILE A 17 2.81 25.65 -10.45
N GLU A 18 3.10 26.66 -11.27
CA GLU A 18 2.20 27.78 -11.41
C GLU A 18 0.81 27.21 -11.68
N GLU A 19 -0.07 27.29 -10.68
CA GLU A 19 -1.49 27.07 -10.85
C GLU A 19 -1.98 28.08 -11.88
N THR A 20 -1.93 27.74 -13.16
CA THR A 20 -2.81 28.36 -14.13
C THR A 20 -4.22 27.95 -13.70
N ARG A 21 -4.87 28.84 -12.96
CA ARG A 21 -6.30 28.75 -12.63
C ARG A 21 -7.06 28.89 -13.94
N ASP A 22 -7.15 27.80 -14.67
CA ASP A 22 -8.00 27.71 -15.83
C ASP A 22 -9.41 27.35 -15.37
N ALA A 23 -10.36 28.19 -15.77
CA ALA A 23 -11.77 28.07 -15.47
C ALA A 23 -12.37 26.90 -16.27
N GLY A 24 -12.16 25.70 -15.78
CA GLY A 24 -12.62 24.44 -16.34
C GLY A 24 -12.01 23.29 -15.60
N ARG A 25 -12.14 23.26 -14.25
CA ARG A 25 -11.68 22.13 -13.44
C ARG A 25 -12.48 20.90 -13.87
N THR A 26 -11.97 20.15 -14.82
CA THR A 26 -12.36 18.76 -15.02
C THR A 26 -12.08 18.09 -13.67
N ILE A 27 -13.12 17.62 -13.01
CA ILE A 27 -12.95 16.85 -11.77
C ILE A 27 -12.18 15.61 -12.20
N SER A 28 -10.89 15.57 -11.92
CA SER A 28 -10.09 14.39 -12.17
C SER A 28 -10.60 13.30 -11.21
N ASN A 29 -10.97 12.16 -11.76
CA ASN A 29 -11.30 10.98 -10.95
C ASN A 29 -10.04 10.28 -10.45
N GLU A 30 -8.87 10.85 -10.69
CA GLU A 30 -7.60 10.33 -10.18
C GLU A 30 -7.50 10.46 -8.67
N TRP A 31 -6.98 9.44 -8.06
CA TRP A 31 -6.68 9.42 -6.64
C TRP A 31 -5.46 8.57 -6.32
N VAL A 32 -4.71 8.96 -5.32
CA VAL A 32 -3.53 8.22 -4.85
C VAL A 32 -3.48 8.29 -3.33
N LEU A 33 -3.33 7.14 -2.71
CA LEU A 33 -3.07 6.98 -1.29
C LEU A 33 -1.58 6.74 -1.08
N ASN A 34 -0.95 7.54 -0.23
CA ASN A 34 0.40 7.31 0.27
C ASN A 34 0.32 6.41 1.49
N LEU A 35 0.99 5.29 1.43
CA LEU A 35 1.09 4.30 2.48
C LEU A 35 2.30 4.66 3.36
N ARG A 36 2.13 4.59 4.66
CA ARG A 36 3.14 5.03 5.63
C ARG A 36 3.32 4.01 6.72
N LEU A 37 4.54 3.52 6.85
CA LEU A 37 4.93 2.64 7.95
C LEU A 37 6.02 3.31 8.78
N LYS A 38 5.88 3.28 10.10
CA LYS A 38 6.83 3.90 11.03
C LYS A 38 7.07 3.01 12.24
N SER A 39 8.32 2.92 12.67
CA SER A 39 8.71 2.42 13.99
C SER A 39 9.90 3.22 14.52
N ASN A 40 9.76 3.86 15.69
CA ASN A 40 10.77 4.73 16.30
C ASN A 40 11.31 5.78 15.31
N TYR A 41 12.56 5.64 14.87
CA TYR A 41 13.23 6.53 13.92
C TYR A 41 13.21 6.02 12.47
N TYR A 42 12.69 4.81 12.24
CA TYR A 42 12.61 4.20 10.92
C TYR A 42 11.23 4.44 10.33
N PHE A 43 11.19 4.75 9.05
CA PHE A 43 9.93 5.00 8.33
C PHE A 43 10.07 4.67 6.86
N ASP A 44 8.97 4.24 6.27
CA ASP A 44 8.76 4.16 4.83
C ASP A 44 7.52 4.98 4.48
N TYR A 45 7.68 5.95 3.59
CA TYR A 45 6.63 6.85 3.10
C TYR A 45 6.62 6.92 1.56
N SER A 46 7.34 6.00 0.91
CA SER A 46 7.49 5.98 -0.55
C SER A 46 6.36 5.25 -1.26
N SER A 47 5.68 4.35 -0.57
CA SER A 47 4.72 3.44 -1.17
C SER A 47 3.38 4.09 -1.46
N GLN A 48 2.79 3.74 -2.61
CA GLN A 48 1.55 4.33 -3.11
C GLN A 48 0.65 3.29 -3.76
N VAL A 49 -0.66 3.50 -3.62
CA VAL A 49 -1.69 2.80 -4.40
C VAL A 49 -2.71 3.81 -4.92
N GLY A 50 -3.35 3.51 -6.04
CA GLY A 50 -4.34 4.44 -6.57
C GLY A 50 -4.74 4.18 -8.01
N ARG A 51 -5.35 5.21 -8.63
CA ARG A 51 -5.79 5.18 -10.02
C ARG A 51 -5.47 6.48 -10.72
N ARG A 52 -4.97 6.37 -11.98
CA ARG A 52 -4.66 7.50 -12.86
C ARG A 52 -5.06 7.22 -14.29
N GLU A 53 -5.28 8.29 -15.06
CA GLU A 53 -5.70 8.21 -16.46
C GLU A 53 -4.75 7.37 -17.33
N MET A 54 -3.46 7.45 -17.06
CA MET A 54 -2.41 6.74 -17.82
C MET A 54 -1.94 5.46 -17.14
N GLY A 55 -2.60 5.03 -16.06
CA GLY A 55 -2.28 3.77 -15.38
C GLY A 55 -2.87 2.58 -16.13
N GLU A 56 -2.29 1.40 -15.90
CA GLU A 56 -2.78 0.11 -16.43
C GLU A 56 -3.14 -0.83 -15.27
N GLU A 57 -3.98 -1.84 -15.52
CA GLU A 57 -4.31 -2.85 -14.49
C GLU A 57 -3.15 -3.83 -14.21
N GLY A 58 -2.16 -3.87 -15.09
CA GLY A 58 -0.92 -4.62 -14.91
C GLY A 58 0.27 -3.70 -14.69
N LYS A 59 1.46 -4.25 -14.75
CA LYS A 59 2.69 -3.49 -14.55
C LYS A 59 2.91 -2.42 -15.62
N ASP A 60 3.08 -1.18 -15.19
CA ASP A 60 3.40 -0.05 -16.05
C ASP A 60 4.53 0.85 -15.47
N SER A 61 4.64 2.08 -16.01
CA SER A 61 5.66 3.05 -15.58
C SER A 61 5.37 3.74 -14.24
N TYR A 62 4.17 3.63 -13.71
CA TYR A 62 3.78 4.14 -12.39
C TYR A 62 4.02 3.13 -11.29
N ASP A 63 4.29 1.87 -11.64
CA ASP A 63 4.55 0.79 -10.72
C ASP A 63 6.05 0.72 -10.40
N LEU A 64 6.43 1.44 -9.39
CA LEU A 64 7.84 1.53 -9.01
C LEU A 64 8.28 0.25 -8.31
N PRO A 65 9.32 -0.42 -8.84
CA PRO A 65 9.90 -1.54 -8.12
C PRO A 65 10.53 -1.07 -6.82
N ALA A 66 10.40 -1.90 -5.79
CA ALA A 66 11.00 -1.64 -4.50
C ALA A 66 12.53 -1.55 -4.60
N LEU A 67 13.09 -0.53 -3.97
CA LEU A 67 14.55 -0.40 -3.87
C LEU A 67 15.12 -1.53 -3.00
N PRO A 68 16.33 -2.03 -3.34
CA PRO A 68 17.06 -2.93 -2.46
C PRO A 68 17.27 -2.26 -1.10
N VAL A 69 16.87 -2.96 -0.04
CA VAL A 69 17.10 -2.50 1.33
C VAL A 69 18.39 -3.08 1.86
N MET A 70 19.10 -2.29 2.66
CA MET A 70 20.35 -2.68 3.29
C MET A 70 20.21 -2.53 4.80
N ASP A 71 20.76 -3.48 5.55
CA ASP A 71 20.76 -3.49 7.01
C ASP A 71 19.36 -3.50 7.63
N SER A 72 19.09 -2.52 8.53
CA SER A 72 17.85 -2.45 9.28
C SER A 72 16.86 -1.49 8.65
N TYR A 73 15.61 -1.93 8.44
CA TYR A 73 14.59 -1.13 7.75
C TYR A 73 13.16 -1.51 8.15
N VAL A 74 12.23 -0.63 7.84
CA VAL A 74 10.80 -0.92 7.71
C VAL A 74 10.39 -0.64 6.28
N ALA A 75 9.48 -1.42 5.72
CA ALA A 75 9.05 -1.24 4.34
C ALA A 75 7.57 -1.62 4.13
N VAL A 76 6.93 -0.91 3.22
CA VAL A 76 5.62 -1.26 2.66
C VAL A 76 5.86 -1.80 1.25
N ARG A 77 5.22 -2.91 0.92
CA ARG A 77 5.35 -3.54 -0.40
C ARG A 77 3.97 -3.84 -0.95
N THR A 78 3.82 -3.61 -2.24
CA THR A 78 2.60 -3.93 -2.98
C THR A 78 2.83 -5.13 -3.88
N GLU A 79 1.75 -5.83 -4.17
CA GLU A 79 1.69 -6.92 -5.13
C GLU A 79 0.97 -6.45 -6.39
N ILE A 80 1.54 -6.74 -7.58
CA ILE A 80 0.90 -6.49 -8.86
C ILE A 80 0.56 -7.85 -9.50
N ASN A 81 -0.63 -7.97 -10.07
CA ASN A 81 -1.15 -9.17 -10.74
C ASN A 81 -1.50 -10.38 -9.84
N GLY A 82 -1.56 -10.25 -8.54
CA GLY A 82 -2.05 -11.30 -7.65
C GLY A 82 -1.21 -12.58 -7.64
N ASN A 83 0.10 -12.47 -7.90
CA ASN A 83 1.00 -13.63 -7.98
C ASN A 83 1.78 -13.91 -6.68
N GLY A 84 1.56 -13.12 -5.64
CA GLY A 84 2.23 -13.24 -4.35
C GLY A 84 3.61 -12.56 -4.28
N ASP A 85 4.03 -11.85 -5.33
CA ASP A 85 5.33 -11.17 -5.37
C ASP A 85 5.20 -9.72 -4.86
N PHE A 86 5.52 -9.50 -3.60
CA PHE A 86 5.51 -8.18 -2.95
C PHE A 86 6.84 -7.44 -3.18
N VAL A 87 7.07 -6.99 -4.40
CA VAL A 87 8.35 -6.39 -4.83
C VAL A 87 8.23 -4.97 -5.36
N TYR A 88 7.05 -4.34 -5.22
CA TYR A 88 6.80 -2.99 -5.69
C TYR A 88 6.57 -2.02 -4.53
N GLU A 89 6.91 -0.75 -4.73
CA GLU A 89 6.58 0.36 -3.84
C GLU A 89 5.27 1.05 -4.26
N SER A 90 4.86 0.93 -5.53
CA SER A 90 3.60 1.48 -6.00
C SER A 90 2.86 0.52 -6.91
N ASP A 91 1.52 0.63 -6.87
CA ASP A 91 0.57 -0.03 -7.76
C ASP A 91 -0.52 1.01 -8.11
N ILE A 92 -0.33 1.67 -9.25
CA ILE A 92 -1.21 2.74 -9.75
C ILE A 92 -1.92 2.23 -11.01
N ARG A 93 -3.20 1.96 -10.89
CA ARG A 93 -4.02 1.32 -11.92
C ARG A 93 -4.78 2.32 -12.79
N SER A 94 -5.42 1.81 -13.84
CA SER A 94 -6.26 2.57 -14.77
C SER A 94 -7.50 3.15 -14.10
N LEU A 95 -8.01 4.26 -14.64
CA LEU A 95 -9.33 4.82 -14.30
C LEU A 95 -10.50 4.10 -15.01
N GLU A 96 -10.24 3.18 -15.95
CA GLU A 96 -11.30 2.45 -16.65
C GLU A 96 -12.17 1.63 -15.70
N GLU A 97 -11.57 1.15 -14.62
CA GLU A 97 -12.28 0.52 -13.50
C GLU A 97 -12.30 1.44 -12.28
N SER A 98 -13.44 1.53 -11.59
CA SER A 98 -13.55 2.30 -10.35
C SER A 98 -13.20 1.48 -9.11
N ASN A 99 -13.36 0.17 -9.19
CA ASN A 99 -13.24 -0.77 -8.09
C ASN A 99 -11.86 -1.46 -8.09
N GLY A 100 -11.31 -1.75 -6.92
CA GLY A 100 -10.02 -2.44 -6.84
C GLY A 100 -9.69 -2.98 -5.46
N VAL A 101 -8.80 -3.98 -5.46
CA VAL A 101 -8.23 -4.60 -4.27
C VAL A 101 -6.71 -4.54 -4.39
N TRP A 102 -6.04 -3.99 -3.40
CA TRP A 102 -4.59 -3.91 -3.31
C TRP A 102 -4.10 -4.71 -2.12
N ASN A 103 -3.28 -5.73 -2.39
CA ASN A 103 -2.62 -6.51 -1.35
C ASN A 103 -1.31 -5.83 -0.96
N ILE A 104 -1.15 -5.62 0.33
CA ILE A 104 -0.02 -4.89 0.93
C ILE A 104 0.66 -5.79 1.95
N LYS A 105 1.98 -5.81 1.92
CA LYS A 105 2.79 -6.45 2.94
C LYS A 105 3.67 -5.44 3.66
N LEU A 106 3.55 -5.39 4.98
CA LEU A 106 4.42 -4.61 5.84
C LEU A 106 5.57 -5.49 6.30
N ILE A 107 6.80 -5.01 6.18
CA ILE A 107 8.01 -5.77 6.44
C ILE A 107 8.94 -4.96 7.34
N SER A 108 9.67 -5.63 8.21
CA SER A 108 10.75 -5.03 9.00
C SER A 108 11.91 -6.01 9.14
N GLU A 109 13.11 -5.51 9.01
CA GLU A 109 14.34 -6.25 9.30
C GLU A 109 15.14 -5.50 10.36
N GLY A 110 15.49 -6.19 11.45
CA GLY A 110 16.30 -5.63 12.53
C GLY A 110 15.67 -4.49 13.34
N ILE A 111 14.44 -4.08 13.07
CA ILE A 111 13.74 -3.01 13.79
C ILE A 111 12.59 -3.60 14.59
N PRO A 112 12.57 -3.44 15.92
CA PRO A 112 11.47 -3.88 16.75
C PRO A 112 10.25 -2.95 16.65
N GLY A 113 9.06 -3.50 16.91
CA GLY A 113 7.82 -2.73 17.11
C GLY A 113 7.83 -1.86 18.39
N PRO A 114 6.74 -1.16 18.68
CA PRO A 114 5.51 -1.15 17.88
C PRO A 114 5.66 -0.41 16.55
N TYR A 115 4.88 -0.82 15.57
CA TYR A 115 4.81 -0.15 14.28
C TYR A 115 3.48 0.59 14.14
N THR A 116 3.50 1.69 13.42
CA THR A 116 2.30 2.45 13.08
C THR A 116 2.16 2.47 11.57
N PHE A 117 1.07 1.91 11.05
CA PHE A 117 0.69 2.03 9.65
C PHE A 117 -0.45 3.03 9.49
N SER A 118 -0.36 3.89 8.50
CA SER A 118 -1.38 4.90 8.18
C SER A 118 -1.39 5.21 6.69
N MET A 119 -2.47 5.83 6.22
CA MET A 119 -2.62 6.25 4.83
C MET A 119 -2.97 7.73 4.75
N LYS A 120 -2.56 8.38 3.66
CA LYS A 120 -2.94 9.76 3.35
C LYS A 120 -3.22 9.92 1.87
N SER A 121 -4.28 10.64 1.55
CA SER A 121 -4.50 11.14 0.20
C SER A 121 -3.75 12.47 0.00
N ASN A 122 -3.19 12.67 -1.18
CA ASN A 122 -2.59 13.94 -1.56
C ASN A 122 -3.60 14.90 -2.18
N ASN A 123 -4.73 14.38 -2.66
CA ASN A 123 -5.78 15.14 -3.35
C ASN A 123 -7.14 14.86 -2.71
N ASP A 124 -8.12 15.68 -3.06
CA ASP A 124 -9.51 15.38 -2.78
C ASP A 124 -9.88 14.06 -3.45
N LEU A 125 -10.56 13.19 -2.73
CA LEU A 125 -11.01 11.91 -3.27
C LEU A 125 -12.25 12.12 -4.16
N PRO A 126 -12.42 11.31 -5.22
CA PRO A 126 -13.62 11.33 -6.04
C PRO A 126 -14.90 11.15 -5.22
N ALA A 127 -15.96 11.87 -5.59
CA ALA A 127 -17.24 11.71 -4.92
C ALA A 127 -17.81 10.30 -5.13
N GLY A 128 -18.27 9.68 -4.03
CA GLY A 128 -18.82 8.32 -4.06
C GLY A 128 -17.77 7.20 -4.02
N LEU A 129 -16.49 7.54 -3.94
CA LEU A 129 -15.44 6.56 -3.71
C LEU A 129 -15.36 6.25 -2.22
N ASP A 130 -15.49 4.99 -1.86
CA ASP A 130 -15.37 4.46 -0.51
C ASP A 130 -14.13 3.58 -0.38
N PHE A 131 -13.67 3.39 0.84
CA PHE A 131 -12.49 2.60 1.17
C PHE A 131 -12.71 1.72 2.39
N ALA A 132 -12.04 0.56 2.37
CA ALA A 132 -11.82 -0.22 3.57
C ALA A 132 -10.37 -0.70 3.63
N LEU A 133 -9.82 -0.72 4.81
CA LEU A 133 -8.56 -1.37 5.13
C LEU A 133 -8.86 -2.63 5.94
N LEU A 134 -8.40 -3.77 5.44
CA LEU A 134 -8.51 -5.05 6.12
C LEU A 134 -7.17 -5.37 6.79
N ASP A 135 -7.21 -5.49 8.10
CA ASP A 135 -6.15 -6.05 8.90
C ASP A 135 -6.33 -7.57 8.90
N ILE A 136 -5.63 -8.25 7.99
CA ILE A 136 -5.83 -9.67 7.69
C ILE A 136 -5.56 -10.57 8.90
N PRO A 137 -4.43 -10.42 9.65
CA PRO A 137 -4.15 -11.24 10.81
C PRO A 137 -5.21 -11.12 11.93
N ASN A 138 -5.74 -9.92 12.15
CA ASN A 138 -6.72 -9.66 13.20
C ASN A 138 -8.17 -9.76 12.72
N LYS A 139 -8.41 -10.02 11.42
CA LYS A 139 -9.73 -10.05 10.79
C LYS A 139 -10.56 -8.79 11.10
N ASN A 140 -9.92 -7.64 11.09
CA ASN A 140 -10.52 -6.35 11.41
C ASN A 140 -10.72 -5.49 10.16
N ILE A 141 -11.83 -4.74 10.10
CA ILE A 141 -12.14 -3.80 9.03
C ILE A 141 -12.08 -2.38 9.58
N ILE A 142 -11.28 -1.54 8.96
CA ILE A 142 -11.17 -0.11 9.28
C ILE A 142 -11.78 0.67 8.12
N ARG A 143 -12.81 1.48 8.40
CA ARG A 143 -13.53 2.28 7.39
C ARG A 143 -13.01 3.70 7.27
N ASP A 144 -12.63 4.32 8.36
CA ASP A 144 -12.04 5.66 8.33
C ASP A 144 -10.53 5.61 8.11
N VAL A 145 -10.15 5.09 6.94
CA VAL A 145 -8.78 4.74 6.58
C VAL A 145 -7.81 5.93 6.52
N LEU A 146 -8.32 7.16 6.39
CA LEU A 146 -7.50 8.37 6.28
C LEU A 146 -7.27 9.05 7.63
N SER A 147 -8.12 8.79 8.62
CA SER A 147 -7.99 9.36 9.98
C SER A 147 -7.50 8.34 11.00
N GLU A 148 -7.71 7.06 10.76
CA GLU A 148 -7.27 5.99 11.64
C GLU A 148 -5.89 5.44 11.24
N SER A 149 -5.18 4.90 12.22
CA SER A 149 -3.93 4.18 12.02
C SER A 149 -3.96 2.83 12.72
N ILE A 150 -3.28 1.84 12.16
CA ILE A 150 -3.08 0.54 12.79
C ILE A 150 -1.81 0.58 13.62
N ILE A 151 -1.90 0.16 14.87
CA ILE A 151 -0.74 -0.08 15.73
C ILE A 151 -0.49 -1.59 15.80
N ILE A 152 0.65 -2.02 15.27
CA ILE A 152 1.04 -3.42 15.17
C ILE A 152 2.11 -3.69 16.23
N GLN A 153 1.83 -4.64 17.12
CA GLN A 153 2.75 -5.05 18.18
C GLN A 153 3.62 -6.26 17.78
N GLU A 154 3.14 -7.02 16.81
CA GLU A 154 3.77 -8.22 16.28
C GLU A 154 5.01 -7.87 15.48
N SER A 155 5.94 -8.83 15.37
CA SER A 155 7.11 -8.69 14.51
C SER A 155 6.70 -8.69 13.03
N LEU A 156 7.26 -7.77 12.25
CA LEU A 156 7.06 -7.70 10.80
C LEU A 156 8.12 -8.50 10.01
N GLN A 157 8.98 -9.25 10.66
CA GLN A 157 10.07 -9.99 10.00
C GLN A 157 9.57 -11.03 8.98
N ASN A 158 8.43 -11.64 9.25
CA ASN A 158 7.78 -12.60 8.34
C ASN A 158 6.72 -11.93 7.43
N GLY A 159 6.61 -10.61 7.49
CA GLY A 159 5.56 -9.85 6.83
C GLY A 159 4.26 -9.79 7.63
N TYR A 160 3.49 -8.75 7.38
CA TYR A 160 2.16 -8.53 7.94
C TYR A 160 1.23 -8.09 6.81
N ASP A 161 0.19 -8.86 6.58
CA ASP A 161 -0.68 -8.69 5.42
C ASP A 161 -1.82 -7.72 5.72
N ILE A 162 -1.97 -6.73 4.85
CA ILE A 162 -3.06 -5.76 4.85
C ILE A 162 -3.65 -5.75 3.44
N THR A 163 -4.97 -5.58 3.34
CA THR A 163 -5.64 -5.40 2.05
C THR A 163 -6.42 -4.10 2.04
N ILE A 164 -6.23 -3.30 0.99
CA ILE A 164 -7.02 -2.09 0.74
C ILE A 164 -8.06 -2.44 -0.32
N VAL A 165 -9.33 -2.16 -0.02
CA VAL A 165 -10.45 -2.26 -0.97
C VAL A 165 -10.95 -0.86 -1.25
N ALA A 166 -11.10 -0.51 -2.52
CA ALA A 166 -11.61 0.79 -2.97
C ALA A 166 -12.67 0.60 -4.06
N GLY A 167 -13.70 1.43 -4.06
CA GLY A 167 -14.78 1.38 -5.03
C GLY A 167 -16.02 2.12 -4.55
N ASP A 168 -17.18 1.79 -5.10
CA ASP A 168 -18.43 2.24 -4.51
C ASP A 168 -18.72 1.48 -3.19
N GLU A 169 -19.61 2.04 -2.37
CA GLU A 169 -19.94 1.49 -1.04
C GLU A 169 -20.41 0.03 -1.12
N ALA A 170 -21.19 -0.34 -2.12
CA ALA A 170 -21.71 -1.69 -2.28
C ALA A 170 -20.58 -2.68 -2.58
N TYR A 171 -19.68 -2.33 -3.50
CA TYR A 171 -18.50 -3.13 -3.82
C TYR A 171 -17.58 -3.29 -2.61
N VAL A 172 -17.28 -2.19 -1.90
CA VAL A 172 -16.39 -2.24 -0.73
C VAL A 172 -16.98 -3.12 0.38
N ASN A 173 -18.30 -3.05 0.61
CA ASN A 173 -18.98 -3.90 1.58
C ASN A 173 -18.93 -5.39 1.19
N ASP A 174 -19.30 -5.72 -0.03
CA ASP A 174 -19.32 -7.11 -0.52
C ASP A 174 -17.91 -7.71 -0.55
N MET A 175 -16.93 -7.00 -1.10
CA MET A 175 -15.57 -7.49 -1.24
C MET A 175 -14.88 -7.71 0.12
N THR A 176 -15.08 -6.78 1.07
CA THR A 176 -14.51 -6.95 2.42
C THR A 176 -15.04 -8.18 3.14
N MET A 177 -16.34 -8.46 3.02
CA MET A 177 -16.94 -9.67 3.60
C MET A 177 -16.39 -10.93 2.93
N ASN A 178 -16.34 -10.97 1.60
CA ASN A 178 -15.82 -12.10 0.84
C ASN A 178 -14.36 -12.42 1.20
N ILE A 179 -13.51 -11.41 1.33
CA ILE A 179 -12.10 -11.61 1.71
C ILE A 179 -11.99 -12.19 3.12
N LEU A 180 -12.75 -11.65 4.09
CA LEU A 180 -12.68 -12.14 5.47
C LEU A 180 -13.26 -13.55 5.64
N GLU A 181 -14.31 -13.89 4.90
CA GLU A 181 -14.89 -15.23 4.90
C GLU A 181 -13.95 -16.28 4.28
N ALA A 182 -13.13 -15.87 3.30
CA ALA A 182 -12.12 -16.74 2.69
C ALA A 182 -10.94 -17.07 3.62
N ILE A 183 -10.74 -16.29 4.71
CA ILE A 183 -9.66 -16.56 5.68
C ILE A 183 -10.09 -17.73 6.56
N PRO A 184 -9.36 -18.87 6.58
CA PRO A 184 -9.69 -20.03 7.39
C PRO A 184 -9.85 -19.65 8.88
N ALA A 185 -10.91 -20.14 9.51
CA ALA A 185 -11.15 -19.90 10.93
C ALA A 185 -10.14 -20.65 11.82
N GLU A 186 -9.66 -21.81 11.36
CA GLU A 186 -8.67 -22.63 12.05
C GLU A 186 -7.82 -23.41 11.02
N TYR A 187 -6.52 -23.52 11.27
CA TYR A 187 -5.67 -24.47 10.57
C TYR A 187 -5.73 -25.83 11.28
N SER A 188 -6.54 -26.76 10.81
CA SER A 188 -6.55 -28.13 11.32
C SER A 188 -5.67 -29.01 10.41
N LEU A 189 -4.58 -29.52 10.95
CA LEU A 189 -3.89 -30.64 10.34
C LEU A 189 -4.66 -31.92 10.67
N SER A 190 -5.45 -32.44 9.75
CA SER A 190 -5.99 -33.79 9.87
C SER A 190 -4.83 -34.78 9.80
N GLN A 191 -4.61 -35.52 10.89
CA GLN A 191 -3.63 -36.56 10.92
C GLN A 191 -4.03 -37.63 9.91
N ASN A 192 -3.09 -37.95 8.97
CA ASN A 192 -3.30 -39.08 8.04
C ASN A 192 -3.50 -40.37 8.82
N TYR A 193 -4.73 -40.88 8.82
CA TYR A 193 -5.05 -42.18 9.39
C TYR A 193 -5.44 -43.11 8.23
N PRO A 194 -4.91 -44.32 8.13
CA PRO A 194 -3.96 -44.96 9.06
C PRO A 194 -2.51 -44.55 8.82
N ASN A 195 -1.72 -44.52 9.88
CA ASN A 195 -0.28 -44.36 9.82
C ASN A 195 0.30 -45.58 9.05
N PRO A 196 0.95 -45.40 7.90
CA PRO A 196 1.45 -46.54 7.07
C PRO A 196 2.63 -47.29 7.72
N PHE A 197 3.07 -46.91 8.91
CA PHE A 197 4.23 -47.47 9.61
C PHE A 197 3.88 -48.24 10.90
N ASN A 198 2.63 -48.69 11.07
CA ASN A 198 2.25 -49.66 12.10
C ASN A 198 2.00 -51.02 11.46
#